data_09a71ac7dd6280a8ef2a3e42d681e8b5
#
_entry.id   09a71ac7dd6280a8ef2a3e42d681e8b5
#
_cell.length_a   1.000
_cell.length_b   1.000
_cell.length_c   1.000
_cell.angle_alpha   90.00
_cell.angle_beta   90.00
_cell.angle_gamma   90.00
#
_symmetry.space_group_name_H-M   'P 1'
#
loop_
_entity.id
_entity.type
_entity.pdbx_description
1 polymer ?
#
loop_
_entity_poly.entity_id
_entity_poly.type
_entity_poly.pdbx_seq_one_letter_code
_entity_poly.pdbx_strand_id
1 'polypeptide(L)'
;MPFDSLCLAAAVQDCQTLLGCKITKINQPDKHTIMLRLYGPAGNRRLLLCANPENGRLQLTEHSAENPAKPPLFCMVLRKHLENARLLAVQQVPDERIVRLDFAAHDEIGTPTARTIVLEIMGKHSNLLLLDTPSGQIIDAARRYSHNVSRHREVLPGVTYLAPPASELPVWHTLAEERLAAQLLAGDLSLPPARLLQSRLSGLSSQMAQEICYRAGLQNLANCEELGAYELERLNQQIQQLHQIITEGQFQAVLLHQAGQPQDVYQGFYPLPLQSKANLEQPQFASLSQALDHFYQAREERQAFANEHRRLAKLVDKEEQRLRKKIKLEETDLEAAGNEEK
;
A
#
# COMPACT_ATOMS: atom_id res chain seq x y z
N MET A 1 0.37 3.16 -8.37
CA MET A 1 1.76 3.14 -7.85
C MET A 1 1.82 2.20 -6.67
N PRO A 2 2.89 1.43 -6.48
CA PRO A 2 3.05 0.64 -5.27
C PRO A 2 3.33 1.54 -4.06
N PHE A 3 2.81 1.15 -2.92
CA PHE A 3 3.11 1.76 -1.63
C PHE A 3 4.51 1.32 -1.20
N ASP A 4 5.51 2.15 -1.42
CA ASP A 4 6.92 1.83 -1.18
C ASP A 4 7.37 2.15 0.26
N SER A 5 8.67 1.95 0.56
CA SER A 5 9.24 2.22 1.89
C SER A 5 9.13 3.70 2.28
N LEU A 6 9.21 4.62 1.31
CA LEU A 6 9.07 6.06 1.53
C LEU A 6 7.62 6.44 1.86
N CYS A 7 6.64 5.87 1.13
CA CYS A 7 5.23 6.02 1.47
C CYS A 7 4.94 5.47 2.88
N LEU A 8 5.55 4.34 3.25
CA LEU A 8 5.38 3.79 4.59
C LEU A 8 5.99 4.70 5.66
N ALA A 9 7.16 5.31 5.41
CA ALA A 9 7.78 6.25 6.35
C ALA A 9 6.87 7.46 6.62
N ALA A 10 6.30 8.06 5.58
CA ALA A 10 5.36 9.17 5.72
C ALA A 10 4.07 8.75 6.45
N ALA A 11 3.52 7.57 6.15
CA ALA A 11 2.35 7.05 6.86
C ALA A 11 2.63 6.76 8.34
N VAL A 12 3.81 6.25 8.66
CA VAL A 12 4.27 6.04 10.05
C VAL A 12 4.38 7.36 10.79
N GLN A 13 4.86 8.42 10.14
CA GLN A 13 4.88 9.76 10.72
C GLN A 13 3.45 10.28 11.02
N ASP A 14 2.51 10.13 10.10
CA ASP A 14 1.11 10.47 10.35
C ASP A 14 0.56 9.74 11.59
N CYS A 15 0.94 8.46 11.76
CA CYS A 15 0.51 7.60 12.87
C CYS A 15 1.11 7.99 14.22
N GLN A 16 2.16 8.82 14.30
CA GLN A 16 2.71 9.28 15.59
C GLN A 16 1.67 10.05 16.42
N THR A 17 0.70 10.65 15.77
CA THR A 17 -0.44 11.34 16.43
C THR A 17 -1.35 10.39 17.22
N LEU A 18 -1.23 9.07 16.99
CA LEU A 18 -2.03 8.05 17.68
C LEU A 18 -1.37 7.49 18.93
N LEU A 19 -0.13 7.86 19.24
CA LEU A 19 0.58 7.33 20.40
C LEU A 19 -0.19 7.64 21.69
N GLY A 20 -0.31 6.65 22.57
CA GLY A 20 -1.08 6.73 23.78
C GLY A 20 -2.60 6.53 23.60
N CYS A 21 -3.14 6.52 22.38
CA CYS A 21 -4.55 6.27 22.13
C CYS A 21 -4.93 4.82 22.45
N LYS A 22 -6.19 4.65 22.89
CA LYS A 22 -6.77 3.35 23.26
C LYS A 22 -7.60 2.79 22.11
N ILE A 23 -7.43 1.51 21.80
CA ILE A 23 -8.29 0.80 20.84
C ILE A 23 -9.69 0.64 21.43
N THR A 24 -10.71 1.18 20.75
CA THR A 24 -12.11 1.07 21.13
C THR A 24 -12.90 0.08 20.30
N LYS A 25 -12.45 -0.19 19.07
CA LYS A 25 -13.10 -1.14 18.18
C LYS A 25 -12.13 -1.67 17.14
N ILE A 26 -12.26 -2.95 16.78
CA ILE A 26 -11.51 -3.60 15.72
C ILE A 26 -12.49 -4.19 14.72
N ASN A 27 -12.32 -3.86 13.45
CA ASN A 27 -13.10 -4.37 12.34
C ASN A 27 -12.18 -4.99 11.28
N GLN A 28 -12.72 -5.94 10.53
CA GLN A 28 -12.05 -6.56 9.39
C GLN A 28 -13.03 -6.58 8.22
N PRO A 29 -13.05 -5.51 7.39
CA PRO A 29 -13.99 -5.39 6.27
C PRO A 29 -13.82 -6.50 5.23
N ASP A 30 -12.58 -6.89 4.97
CA ASP A 30 -12.22 -7.97 4.05
C ASP A 30 -11.06 -8.81 4.59
N LYS A 31 -10.68 -9.86 3.87
CA LYS A 31 -9.62 -10.79 4.31
C LYS A 31 -8.22 -10.18 4.48
N HIS A 32 -7.99 -8.97 3.98
CA HIS A 32 -6.68 -8.32 3.95
C HIS A 32 -6.63 -7.02 4.75
N THR A 33 -7.76 -6.47 5.17
CA THR A 33 -7.85 -5.14 5.77
C THR A 33 -8.32 -5.20 7.22
N ILE A 34 -7.55 -4.60 8.12
CA ILE A 34 -7.94 -4.35 9.51
C ILE A 34 -8.13 -2.85 9.70
N MET A 35 -9.20 -2.48 10.36
CA MET A 35 -9.49 -1.11 10.76
C MET A 35 -9.57 -1.04 12.29
N LEU A 36 -8.64 -0.27 12.87
CA LEU A 36 -8.62 0.03 14.29
C LEU A 36 -9.29 1.39 14.52
N ARG A 37 -10.27 1.44 15.43
CA ARG A 37 -10.77 2.69 15.97
C ARG A 37 -10.04 2.98 17.27
N LEU A 38 -9.38 4.13 17.34
CA LEU A 38 -8.62 4.56 18.50
C LEU A 38 -9.22 5.84 19.07
N TYR A 39 -9.18 5.97 20.38
CA TYR A 39 -9.63 7.15 21.09
C TYR A 39 -8.48 7.71 21.95
N GLY A 40 -8.27 9.00 21.85
CA GLY A 40 -7.23 9.74 22.59
C GLY A 40 -7.55 11.22 22.71
N PRO A 41 -6.58 12.06 23.09
CA PRO A 41 -6.79 13.49 23.29
C PRO A 41 -7.39 14.23 22.07
N ALA A 42 -7.04 13.80 20.87
CA ALA A 42 -7.57 14.34 19.61
C ALA A 42 -8.91 13.70 19.17
N GLY A 43 -9.62 12.99 20.08
CA GLY A 43 -10.88 12.32 19.82
C GLY A 43 -10.73 10.95 19.14
N ASN A 44 -11.77 10.56 18.39
CA ASN A 44 -11.77 9.30 17.66
C ASN A 44 -10.94 9.42 16.37
N ARG A 45 -10.08 8.42 16.14
CA ARG A 45 -9.30 8.27 14.92
C ARG A 45 -9.47 6.85 14.38
N ARG A 46 -9.32 6.68 13.08
CA ARG A 46 -9.31 5.36 12.45
C ARG A 46 -7.96 5.13 11.79
N LEU A 47 -7.39 3.95 12.04
CA LEU A 47 -6.16 3.47 11.42
C LEU A 47 -6.50 2.26 10.57
N LEU A 48 -6.19 2.36 9.28
CA LEU A 48 -6.35 1.29 8.32
C LEU A 48 -5.02 0.59 8.09
N LEU A 49 -5.01 -0.74 8.27
CA LEU A 49 -3.90 -1.62 7.94
C LEU A 49 -4.36 -2.57 6.82
N CYS A 50 -3.76 -2.47 5.66
CA CYS A 50 -4.15 -3.27 4.50
C CYS A 50 -2.97 -4.07 3.97
N ALA A 51 -3.11 -5.40 3.99
CA ALA A 51 -2.15 -6.36 3.41
C ALA A 51 -2.62 -6.91 2.05
N ASN A 52 -3.44 -6.13 1.32
CA ASN A 52 -3.88 -6.53 -0.01
C ASN A 52 -2.67 -6.51 -0.98
N PRO A 53 -2.49 -7.54 -1.83
CA PRO A 53 -1.38 -7.60 -2.78
C PRO A 53 -1.22 -6.39 -3.70
N GLU A 54 -2.33 -5.78 -4.11
CA GLU A 54 -2.34 -4.67 -5.06
C GLU A 54 -2.41 -3.29 -4.39
N ASN A 55 -3.05 -3.23 -3.20
CA ASN A 55 -3.39 -1.99 -2.52
C ASN A 55 -2.90 -1.96 -1.07
N GLY A 56 -1.83 -2.72 -0.76
CA GLY A 56 -1.24 -2.77 0.57
C GLY A 56 -0.82 -1.38 1.04
N ARG A 57 -1.24 -0.99 2.28
CA ARG A 57 -0.97 0.33 2.83
C ARG A 57 -1.25 0.44 4.33
N LEU A 58 -0.69 1.47 4.91
CA LEU A 58 -1.01 1.99 6.25
C LEU A 58 -1.49 3.42 6.08
N GLN A 59 -2.61 3.79 6.71
CA GLN A 59 -3.08 5.19 6.70
C GLN A 59 -4.05 5.50 7.85
N LEU A 60 -4.09 6.75 8.27
CA LEU A 60 -5.24 7.30 8.96
C LEU A 60 -6.37 7.50 7.94
N THR A 61 -7.63 7.31 8.37
CA THR A 61 -8.77 7.47 7.48
C THR A 61 -9.99 8.05 8.21
N GLU A 62 -10.72 8.92 7.53
CA GLU A 62 -12.01 9.40 8.00
C GLU A 62 -13.16 8.48 7.55
N HIS A 63 -12.90 7.59 6.59
CA HIS A 63 -13.90 6.70 6.02
C HIS A 63 -14.12 5.44 6.87
N SER A 64 -15.30 4.86 6.72
CA SER A 64 -15.65 3.57 7.30
C SER A 64 -15.98 2.60 6.18
N ALA A 65 -15.46 1.39 6.26
CA ALA A 65 -15.84 0.33 5.34
C ALA A 65 -17.00 -0.49 5.90
N GLU A 66 -17.81 -1.07 5.01
CA GLU A 66 -18.83 -2.05 5.37
C GLU A 66 -18.16 -3.30 5.94
N ASN A 67 -18.76 -3.83 6.99
CA ASN A 67 -18.25 -5.01 7.66
C ASN A 67 -19.10 -6.23 7.32
N PRO A 68 -18.51 -7.42 7.20
CA PRO A 68 -19.27 -8.64 7.02
C PRO A 68 -20.17 -8.90 8.24
N ALA A 69 -21.33 -9.55 8.01
CA ALA A 69 -22.28 -9.86 9.07
C ALA A 69 -21.66 -10.72 10.20
N LYS A 70 -20.68 -11.59 9.84
CA LYS A 70 -19.89 -12.37 10.82
C LYS A 70 -18.43 -11.96 10.71
N PRO A 71 -17.82 -11.51 11.82
CA PRO A 71 -16.40 -11.15 11.81
C PRO A 71 -15.51 -12.36 11.47
N PRO A 72 -14.48 -12.20 10.64
CA PRO A 72 -13.47 -13.24 10.40
C PRO A 72 -12.74 -13.66 11.68
N LEU A 73 -12.19 -14.89 11.69
CA LEU A 73 -11.49 -15.45 12.85
C LEU A 73 -10.36 -14.54 13.33
N PHE A 74 -9.51 -14.05 12.44
CA PHE A 74 -8.41 -13.17 12.79
C PHE A 74 -8.88 -11.87 13.46
N CYS A 75 -10.01 -11.30 13.04
CA CYS A 75 -10.64 -10.16 13.72
C CYS A 75 -11.01 -10.50 15.17
N MET A 76 -11.56 -11.69 15.41
CA MET A 76 -11.92 -12.13 16.76
C MET A 76 -10.69 -12.31 17.64
N VAL A 77 -9.61 -12.87 17.10
CA VAL A 77 -8.32 -12.97 17.80
C VAL A 77 -7.76 -11.59 18.14
N LEU A 78 -7.76 -10.65 17.18
CA LEU A 78 -7.33 -9.28 17.45
C LEU A 78 -8.17 -8.61 18.55
N ARG A 79 -9.50 -8.78 18.53
CA ARG A 79 -10.39 -8.24 19.59
C ARG A 79 -10.04 -8.80 20.95
N LYS A 80 -9.88 -10.13 21.04
CA LYS A 80 -9.53 -10.82 22.28
C LYS A 80 -8.26 -10.26 22.93
N HIS A 81 -7.23 -9.93 22.12
CA HIS A 81 -5.92 -9.56 22.64
C HIS A 81 -5.65 -8.04 22.66
N LEU A 82 -6.39 -7.25 21.88
CA LEU A 82 -6.08 -5.82 21.68
C LEU A 82 -7.25 -4.88 22.00
N GLU A 83 -8.47 -5.38 22.22
CA GLU A 83 -9.55 -4.48 22.63
C GLU A 83 -9.20 -3.82 23.97
N ASN A 84 -9.35 -2.51 24.02
CA ASN A 84 -8.90 -1.67 25.13
C ASN A 84 -7.36 -1.51 25.29
N ALA A 85 -6.53 -2.13 24.47
CA ALA A 85 -5.08 -1.91 24.49
C ALA A 85 -4.71 -0.47 24.08
N ARG A 86 -3.56 -0.02 24.58
CA ARG A 86 -3.03 1.32 24.32
C ARG A 86 -1.85 1.23 23.35
N LEU A 87 -1.88 2.02 22.29
CA LEU A 87 -0.80 2.10 21.30
C LEU A 87 0.42 2.78 21.93
N LEU A 88 1.55 2.09 21.93
CA LEU A 88 2.81 2.58 22.51
C LEU A 88 3.77 3.09 21.45
N ALA A 89 3.87 2.40 20.32
CA ALA A 89 4.79 2.73 19.25
C ALA A 89 4.23 2.34 17.88
N VAL A 90 4.60 3.10 16.85
CA VAL A 90 4.44 2.74 15.43
C VAL A 90 5.80 2.96 14.78
N GLN A 91 6.42 1.89 14.29
CA GLN A 91 7.80 1.90 13.80
C GLN A 91 7.91 1.11 12.51
N GLN A 92 8.50 1.71 11.50
CA GLN A 92 8.91 1.01 10.30
C GLN A 92 10.22 0.26 10.56
N VAL A 93 10.34 -0.95 10.03
CA VAL A 93 11.65 -1.60 9.92
C VAL A 93 12.46 -0.82 8.90
N PRO A 94 13.67 -0.35 9.22
CA PRO A 94 14.44 0.53 8.35
C PRO A 94 14.53 0.01 6.91
N ASP A 95 14.23 0.88 5.96
CA ASP A 95 14.25 0.64 4.51
C ASP A 95 13.33 -0.49 3.98
N GLU A 96 12.59 -1.15 4.87
CA GLU A 96 11.66 -2.21 4.53
C GLU A 96 10.20 -1.70 4.47
N ARG A 97 9.36 -2.47 3.82
CA ARG A 97 7.90 -2.23 3.80
C ARG A 97 7.20 -3.03 4.88
N ILE A 98 7.77 -2.97 6.08
CA ILE A 98 7.28 -3.64 7.29
C ILE A 98 7.10 -2.58 8.37
N VAL A 99 5.94 -2.56 9.00
CA VAL A 99 5.66 -1.72 10.16
C VAL A 99 5.23 -2.56 11.34
N ARG A 100 5.70 -2.18 12.52
CA ARG A 100 5.35 -2.74 13.82
C ARG A 100 4.53 -1.72 14.60
N LEU A 101 3.42 -2.18 15.16
CA LEU A 101 2.58 -1.41 16.07
C LEU A 101 2.59 -2.13 17.42
N ASP A 102 3.18 -1.52 18.42
CA ASP A 102 3.31 -2.09 19.77
C ASP A 102 2.23 -1.57 20.69
N PHE A 103 1.63 -2.46 21.47
CA PHE A 103 0.51 -2.17 22.35
C PHE A 103 0.76 -2.65 23.78
N ALA A 104 0.42 -1.81 24.76
CA ALA A 104 0.16 -2.26 26.12
C ALA A 104 -1.26 -2.84 26.20
N ALA A 105 -1.36 -4.09 26.58
CA ALA A 105 -2.60 -4.86 26.67
C ALA A 105 -2.71 -5.53 28.03
N HIS A 106 -3.81 -6.25 28.26
CA HIS A 106 -4.01 -7.13 29.41
C HIS A 106 -4.44 -8.49 28.88
N ASP A 107 -4.05 -9.53 29.59
CA ASP A 107 -4.55 -10.88 29.32
C ASP A 107 -5.98 -11.09 29.89
N GLU A 108 -6.52 -12.29 29.75
CA GLU A 108 -7.88 -12.64 30.19
C GLU A 108 -8.10 -12.50 31.71
N ILE A 109 -7.04 -12.57 32.50
CA ILE A 109 -7.09 -12.44 33.95
C ILE A 109 -6.65 -11.04 34.44
N GLY A 110 -6.43 -10.11 33.49
CA GLY A 110 -6.10 -8.72 33.79
C GLY A 110 -4.60 -8.45 33.98
N THR A 111 -3.71 -9.41 33.74
CA THR A 111 -2.26 -9.22 33.85
C THR A 111 -1.74 -8.34 32.74
N PRO A 112 -0.92 -7.31 33.03
CA PRO A 112 -0.29 -6.49 31.99
C PRO A 112 0.55 -7.34 31.03
N THR A 113 0.37 -7.13 29.75
CA THR A 113 1.11 -7.82 28.70
C THR A 113 1.38 -6.86 27.54
N ALA A 114 2.24 -7.27 26.62
CA ALA A 114 2.55 -6.53 25.39
C ALA A 114 2.19 -7.35 24.15
N ARG A 115 1.65 -6.67 23.15
CA ARG A 115 1.26 -7.25 21.86
C ARG A 115 1.79 -6.39 20.74
N THR A 116 2.19 -7.03 19.64
CA THR A 116 2.64 -6.32 18.42
C THR A 116 1.81 -6.75 17.24
N ILE A 117 1.24 -5.80 16.48
CA ILE A 117 0.78 -6.05 15.12
C ILE A 117 1.97 -5.80 14.19
N VAL A 118 2.23 -6.73 13.28
CA VAL A 118 3.17 -6.55 12.16
C VAL A 118 2.36 -6.50 10.87
N LEU A 119 2.52 -5.42 10.11
CA LEU A 119 2.02 -5.30 8.74
C LEU A 119 3.19 -5.40 7.78
N GLU A 120 3.17 -6.39 6.91
CA GLU A 120 4.12 -6.61 5.83
C GLU A 120 3.47 -6.26 4.49
N ILE A 121 4.04 -5.31 3.74
CA ILE A 121 3.53 -4.84 2.44
C ILE A 121 4.45 -5.33 1.32
N MET A 122 4.26 -6.57 0.89
CA MET A 122 5.17 -7.29 -0.03
C MET A 122 4.43 -7.89 -1.24
N GLY A 123 3.45 -7.15 -1.79
CA GLY A 123 2.64 -7.62 -2.90
C GLY A 123 1.94 -8.95 -2.55
N LYS A 124 2.11 -9.99 -3.34
CA LYS A 124 1.49 -11.30 -3.09
C LYS A 124 1.88 -11.95 -1.74
N HIS A 125 2.95 -11.51 -1.13
CA HIS A 125 3.44 -11.98 0.17
C HIS A 125 3.05 -11.08 1.34
N SER A 126 2.26 -10.04 1.10
CA SER A 126 1.75 -9.17 2.16
C SER A 126 0.96 -9.95 3.20
N ASN A 127 1.11 -9.54 4.47
CA ASN A 127 0.44 -10.19 5.60
C ASN A 127 0.22 -9.24 6.77
N LEU A 128 -0.69 -9.63 7.65
CA LEU A 128 -0.92 -9.02 8.97
C LEU A 128 -0.75 -10.11 10.02
N LEU A 129 0.09 -9.87 11.02
CA LEU A 129 0.37 -10.80 12.09
C LEU A 129 0.11 -10.14 13.45
N LEU A 130 -0.34 -10.92 14.41
CA LEU A 130 -0.37 -10.56 15.82
C LEU A 130 0.67 -11.38 16.58
N LEU A 131 1.55 -10.71 17.29
CA LEU A 131 2.62 -11.34 18.07
C LEU A 131 2.39 -11.13 19.57
N ASP A 132 2.81 -12.11 20.33
CA ASP A 132 3.15 -11.93 21.74
C ASP A 132 4.53 -11.26 21.79
N THR A 133 4.59 -10.02 22.25
CA THR A 133 5.81 -9.22 22.17
C THR A 133 6.96 -9.80 23.01
N PRO A 134 6.73 -10.27 24.27
CA PRO A 134 7.81 -10.82 25.09
C PRO A 134 8.45 -12.10 24.51
N SER A 135 7.65 -13.02 23.98
CA SER A 135 8.16 -14.29 23.45
C SER A 135 8.53 -14.22 21.97
N GLY A 136 8.05 -13.19 21.24
CA GLY A 136 8.19 -13.11 19.79
C GLY A 136 7.37 -14.14 19.01
N GLN A 137 6.47 -14.88 19.67
CA GLN A 137 5.66 -15.90 19.04
C GLN A 137 4.45 -15.29 18.32
N ILE A 138 4.08 -15.88 17.21
CA ILE A 138 2.88 -15.54 16.45
C ILE A 138 1.66 -16.05 17.22
N ILE A 139 0.78 -15.14 17.62
CA ILE A 139 -0.54 -15.49 18.19
C ILE A 139 -1.46 -15.91 17.05
N ASP A 140 -1.51 -15.11 15.98
CA ASP A 140 -2.26 -15.41 14.76
C ASP A 140 -1.82 -14.51 13.59
N ALA A 141 -2.31 -14.83 12.38
CA ALA A 141 -2.08 -14.06 11.17
C ALA A 141 -3.28 -14.08 10.23
N ALA A 142 -3.46 -13.03 9.44
CA ALA A 142 -4.49 -12.96 8.41
C ALA A 142 -4.30 -14.04 7.34
N ARG A 143 -3.04 -14.38 7.05
CA ARG A 143 -2.67 -15.48 6.14
C ARG A 143 -1.70 -16.42 6.87
N ARG A 144 -2.14 -17.65 7.10
CA ARG A 144 -1.32 -18.72 7.69
C ARG A 144 -0.72 -19.58 6.58
N TYR A 145 0.53 -19.96 6.72
CA TYR A 145 1.20 -20.89 5.81
C TYR A 145 2.34 -21.63 6.50
N SER A 146 2.56 -22.87 6.08
CA SER A 146 3.63 -23.76 6.55
C SER A 146 4.78 -23.82 5.55
N HIS A 147 5.84 -24.57 5.88
CA HIS A 147 6.98 -24.86 4.99
C HIS A 147 6.58 -25.48 3.64
N ASN A 148 5.41 -26.10 3.54
CA ASN A 148 4.89 -26.62 2.27
C ASN A 148 4.57 -25.52 1.26
N VAL A 149 4.27 -24.31 1.74
CA VAL A 149 3.91 -23.14 0.91
C VAL A 149 5.08 -22.16 0.79
N SER A 150 5.89 -22.03 1.83
CA SER A 150 7.06 -21.14 1.87
C SER A 150 8.27 -21.85 2.41
N ARG A 151 9.34 -21.92 1.64
CA ARG A 151 10.62 -22.54 2.04
C ARG A 151 11.41 -21.68 3.04
N HIS A 152 11.12 -20.39 3.14
CA HIS A 152 11.91 -19.45 3.94
C HIS A 152 11.43 -19.34 5.39
N ARG A 153 10.12 -19.38 5.62
CA ARG A 153 9.55 -19.22 6.96
C ARG A 153 8.12 -19.77 7.03
N GLU A 154 7.74 -20.16 8.22
CA GLU A 154 6.35 -20.47 8.55
C GLU A 154 5.65 -19.27 9.20
N VAL A 155 4.35 -19.18 8.99
CA VAL A 155 3.48 -18.25 9.69
C VAL A 155 2.30 -19.02 10.26
N LEU A 156 2.51 -19.55 11.45
CA LEU A 156 1.53 -20.35 12.19
C LEU A 156 1.49 -19.92 13.65
N PRO A 157 0.34 -20.04 14.34
CA PRO A 157 0.26 -19.79 15.78
C PRO A 157 1.27 -20.63 16.56
N GLY A 158 1.93 -20.01 17.55
CA GLY A 158 2.95 -20.62 18.40
C GLY A 158 4.36 -20.66 17.82
N VAL A 159 4.55 -20.37 16.53
CA VAL A 159 5.86 -20.28 15.90
C VAL A 159 6.48 -18.91 16.17
N THR A 160 7.79 -18.85 16.41
CA THR A 160 8.51 -17.57 16.53
C THR A 160 8.47 -16.80 15.21
N TYR A 161 8.14 -15.52 15.28
CA TYR A 161 8.13 -14.67 14.10
C TYR A 161 9.55 -14.50 13.53
N LEU A 162 9.69 -14.83 12.27
CA LEU A 162 10.87 -14.53 11.47
C LEU A 162 10.51 -13.46 10.43
N ALA A 163 11.30 -12.40 10.38
CA ALA A 163 11.14 -11.39 9.33
C ALA A 163 11.38 -12.01 7.95
N PRO A 164 10.77 -11.44 6.88
CA PRO A 164 11.15 -11.78 5.52
C PRO A 164 12.65 -11.64 5.29
N PRO A 165 13.23 -12.42 4.36
CA PRO A 165 14.66 -12.28 4.04
C PRO A 165 14.98 -10.86 3.59
N ALA A 166 15.95 -10.24 4.23
CA ALA A 166 16.47 -8.93 3.82
C ALA A 166 17.29 -9.06 2.52
N SER A 167 17.42 -7.97 1.79
CA SER A 167 18.32 -7.90 0.63
C SER A 167 19.78 -7.94 1.09
N GLU A 168 20.64 -8.65 0.36
CA GLU A 168 22.09 -8.64 0.58
C GLU A 168 22.76 -7.37 0.00
N LEU A 169 22.03 -6.60 -0.80
CA LEU A 169 22.54 -5.36 -1.39
C LEU A 169 22.62 -4.26 -0.33
N PRO A 170 23.62 -3.37 -0.43
CA PRO A 170 23.73 -2.21 0.45
C PRO A 170 22.48 -1.32 0.32
N VAL A 171 22.07 -0.74 1.44
CA VAL A 171 20.93 0.18 1.48
C VAL A 171 21.31 1.47 0.75
N TRP A 172 20.40 1.99 -0.04
CA TRP A 172 20.59 3.07 -1.02
C TRP A 172 21.25 4.36 -0.50
N HIS A 173 21.09 4.67 0.79
CA HIS A 173 21.60 5.91 1.42
C HIS A 173 22.79 5.68 2.37
N THR A 174 23.25 4.44 2.57
CA THR A 174 24.27 4.15 3.59
C THR A 174 25.69 4.18 3.06
N LEU A 175 25.87 4.24 1.76
CA LEU A 175 27.20 4.23 1.15
C LEU A 175 27.80 5.64 1.10
N ALA A 176 29.08 5.76 1.47
CA ALA A 176 29.88 6.93 1.15
C ALA A 176 30.08 7.03 -0.38
N GLU A 177 30.40 8.24 -0.87
CA GLU A 177 30.43 8.55 -2.30
C GLU A 177 31.33 7.59 -3.11
N GLU A 178 32.57 7.36 -2.65
CA GLU A 178 33.51 6.48 -3.37
C GLU A 178 32.98 5.02 -3.42
N ARG A 179 32.34 4.56 -2.35
CA ARG A 179 31.74 3.23 -2.29
C ARG A 179 30.50 3.13 -3.16
N LEU A 180 29.69 4.19 -3.21
CA LEU A 180 28.54 4.25 -4.11
C LEU A 180 29.00 4.17 -5.56
N ALA A 181 29.97 4.96 -5.96
CA ALA A 181 30.55 4.93 -7.30
C ALA A 181 31.08 3.53 -7.65
N ALA A 182 31.90 2.93 -6.77
CA ALA A 182 32.43 1.59 -6.98
C ALA A 182 31.30 0.52 -7.08
N GLN A 183 30.26 0.63 -6.24
CA GLN A 183 29.11 -0.27 -6.26
C GLN A 183 28.33 -0.19 -7.57
N LEU A 184 28.13 1.01 -8.11
CA LEU A 184 27.41 1.22 -9.36
C LEU A 184 28.24 0.79 -10.57
N LEU A 185 29.52 1.19 -10.63
CA LEU A 185 30.43 0.85 -11.74
C LEU A 185 30.74 -0.66 -11.84
N ALA A 186 30.57 -1.41 -10.75
CA ALA A 186 30.65 -2.88 -10.75
C ALA A 186 29.36 -3.56 -11.29
N GLY A 187 28.34 -2.78 -11.66
CA GLY A 187 27.09 -3.30 -12.22
C GLY A 187 27.11 -3.43 -13.74
N ASP A 188 25.94 -3.74 -14.29
CA ASP A 188 25.73 -3.79 -15.73
C ASP A 188 25.46 -2.37 -16.26
N LEU A 189 26.50 -1.76 -16.84
CA LEU A 189 26.42 -0.38 -17.34
C LEU A 189 25.60 -0.23 -18.62
N SER A 190 25.18 -1.31 -19.26
CA SER A 190 24.23 -1.27 -20.39
C SER A 190 22.81 -0.91 -19.94
N LEU A 191 22.53 -0.96 -18.63
CA LEU A 191 21.22 -0.63 -18.07
C LEU A 191 21.01 0.89 -18.00
N PRO A 192 19.76 1.37 -18.11
CA PRO A 192 19.40 2.75 -17.78
C PRO A 192 19.70 3.07 -16.29
N PRO A 193 20.05 4.34 -15.95
CA PRO A 193 20.50 4.73 -14.59
C PRO A 193 19.58 4.27 -13.46
N ALA A 194 18.26 4.43 -13.58
CA ALA A 194 17.32 4.01 -12.56
C ALA A 194 17.28 2.48 -12.36
N ARG A 195 17.54 1.71 -13.43
CA ARG A 195 17.64 0.24 -13.35
C ARG A 195 18.95 -0.19 -12.72
N LEU A 196 20.04 0.49 -13.05
CA LEU A 196 21.34 0.25 -12.42
C LEU A 196 21.24 0.47 -10.91
N LEU A 197 20.68 1.60 -10.45
CA LEU A 197 20.45 1.87 -9.04
C LEU A 197 19.69 0.72 -8.34
N GLN A 198 18.56 0.28 -8.91
CA GLN A 198 17.75 -0.79 -8.35
C GLN A 198 18.46 -2.16 -8.33
N SER A 199 19.35 -2.43 -9.28
CA SER A 199 20.10 -3.68 -9.35
C SER A 199 21.27 -3.75 -8.35
N ARG A 200 21.72 -2.60 -7.85
CA ARG A 200 22.93 -2.48 -7.01
C ARG A 200 22.64 -2.00 -5.60
N LEU A 201 21.46 -1.44 -5.34
CA LEU A 201 21.07 -0.88 -4.04
C LEU A 201 19.71 -1.43 -3.59
N SER A 202 19.58 -1.72 -2.31
CA SER A 202 18.31 -2.10 -1.69
C SER A 202 17.51 -0.89 -1.18
N GLY A 203 16.21 -1.10 -0.89
CA GLY A 203 15.32 -0.07 -0.35
C GLY A 203 14.77 0.91 -1.39
N LEU A 204 15.17 0.83 -2.67
CA LEU A 204 14.72 1.73 -3.73
C LEU A 204 13.53 1.17 -4.51
N SER A 205 12.41 1.90 -4.52
CA SER A 205 11.33 1.66 -5.48
C SER A 205 11.72 2.17 -6.89
N SER A 206 11.02 1.66 -7.91
CA SER A 206 11.23 2.14 -9.28
C SER A 206 10.95 3.65 -9.41
N GLN A 207 9.93 4.15 -8.71
CA GLN A 207 9.59 5.57 -8.72
C GLN A 207 10.69 6.42 -8.07
N MET A 208 11.21 5.96 -6.93
CA MET A 208 12.26 6.66 -6.20
C MET A 208 13.58 6.67 -6.99
N ALA A 209 13.97 5.55 -7.61
CA ALA A 209 15.14 5.47 -8.46
C ALA A 209 15.03 6.41 -9.68
N GLN A 210 13.86 6.47 -10.32
CA GLN A 210 13.61 7.41 -11.43
C GLN A 210 13.68 8.86 -10.97
N GLU A 211 13.13 9.19 -9.81
CA GLU A 211 13.15 10.54 -9.25
C GLU A 211 14.59 10.99 -8.92
N ILE A 212 15.39 10.12 -8.28
CA ILE A 212 16.81 10.39 -8.00
C ILE A 212 17.58 10.67 -9.30
N CYS A 213 17.42 9.80 -10.30
CA CYS A 213 18.09 9.99 -11.60
C CYS A 213 17.63 11.26 -12.31
N TYR A 214 16.34 11.59 -12.25
CA TYR A 214 15.83 12.82 -12.84
C TYR A 214 16.41 14.07 -12.17
N ARG A 215 16.41 14.12 -10.84
CA ARG A 215 17.02 15.23 -10.08
C ARG A 215 18.53 15.36 -10.31
N ALA A 216 19.20 14.22 -10.53
CA ALA A 216 20.61 14.20 -10.90
C ALA A 216 20.87 14.61 -12.37
N GLY A 217 19.81 14.82 -13.20
CA GLY A 217 19.94 15.19 -14.61
C GLY A 217 20.30 14.03 -15.53
N LEU A 218 20.06 12.79 -15.11
CA LEU A 218 20.41 11.56 -15.83
C LEU A 218 19.26 10.99 -16.68
N GLN A 219 18.14 11.71 -16.81
CA GLN A 219 16.94 11.23 -17.49
C GLN A 219 17.11 10.96 -19.00
N ASN A 220 18.12 11.57 -19.62
CA ASN A 220 18.40 11.44 -21.03
C ASN A 220 19.42 10.33 -21.37
N LEU A 221 20.04 9.73 -20.36
CA LEU A 221 21.00 8.64 -20.58
C LEU A 221 20.25 7.33 -20.89
N ALA A 222 20.54 6.75 -22.03
CA ALA A 222 19.98 5.46 -22.43
C ALA A 222 20.59 4.31 -21.63
N ASN A 223 21.87 4.43 -21.24
CA ASN A 223 22.64 3.49 -20.44
C ASN A 223 23.61 4.24 -19.52
N CYS A 224 24.40 3.51 -18.75
CA CYS A 224 25.35 4.04 -17.78
C CYS A 224 26.80 3.99 -18.25
N GLU A 225 27.10 3.66 -19.51
CA GLU A 225 28.46 3.58 -20.03
C GLU A 225 29.18 4.94 -20.03
N GLU A 226 28.42 6.03 -20.08
CA GLU A 226 28.91 7.41 -20.06
C GLU A 226 28.90 8.04 -18.66
N LEU A 227 28.64 7.27 -17.60
CA LEU A 227 28.67 7.80 -16.23
C LEU A 227 30.12 8.16 -15.83
N GLY A 228 30.37 9.47 -15.75
CA GLY A 228 31.64 10.02 -15.24
C GLY A 228 31.56 10.40 -13.76
N ALA A 229 32.66 10.95 -13.23
CA ALA A 229 32.75 11.39 -11.85
C ALA A 229 31.70 12.47 -11.50
N TYR A 230 31.44 13.38 -12.43
CA TYR A 230 30.45 14.46 -12.25
C TYR A 230 29.01 13.94 -12.09
N GLU A 231 28.60 12.99 -12.93
CA GLU A 231 27.28 12.36 -12.84
C GLU A 231 27.12 11.58 -11.55
N LEU A 232 28.15 10.86 -11.12
CA LEU A 232 28.16 10.09 -9.86
C LEU A 232 28.09 11.00 -8.63
N GLU A 233 28.82 12.14 -8.62
CA GLU A 233 28.73 13.14 -7.57
C GLU A 233 27.32 13.72 -7.46
N ARG A 234 26.71 14.13 -8.58
CA ARG A 234 25.32 14.64 -8.60
C ARG A 234 24.33 13.61 -8.09
N LEU A 235 24.53 12.36 -8.50
CA LEU A 235 23.68 11.24 -8.05
C LEU A 235 23.76 11.07 -6.52
N ASN A 236 24.99 11.07 -5.97
CA ASN A 236 25.21 10.99 -4.53
C ASN A 236 24.55 12.17 -3.80
N GLN A 237 24.72 13.40 -4.30
CA GLN A 237 24.07 14.58 -3.71
C GLN A 237 22.55 14.43 -3.64
N GLN A 238 21.90 13.93 -4.71
CA GLN A 238 20.44 13.72 -4.71
C GLN A 238 20.00 12.60 -3.78
N ILE A 239 20.78 11.54 -3.65
CA ILE A 239 20.58 10.49 -2.66
C ILE A 239 20.59 11.05 -1.24
N GLN A 240 21.62 11.83 -0.89
CA GLN A 240 21.78 12.42 0.45
C GLN A 240 20.68 13.45 0.75
N GLN A 241 20.31 14.29 -0.21
CA GLN A 241 19.20 15.25 -0.06
C GLN A 241 17.89 14.54 0.21
N LEU A 242 17.57 13.48 -0.55
CA LEU A 242 16.34 12.73 -0.37
C LEU A 242 16.34 11.99 0.98
N HIS A 243 17.47 11.41 1.37
CA HIS A 243 17.63 10.78 2.68
C HIS A 243 17.40 11.77 3.83
N GLN A 244 17.95 12.99 3.72
CA GLN A 244 17.74 14.05 4.71
C GLN A 244 16.26 14.42 4.86
N ILE A 245 15.54 14.63 3.75
CA ILE A 245 14.09 14.91 3.75
C ILE A 245 13.33 13.83 4.53
N ILE A 246 13.68 12.56 4.30
CA ILE A 246 13.05 11.42 4.98
C ILE A 246 13.37 11.43 6.48
N THR A 247 14.63 11.62 6.84
CA THR A 247 15.11 11.61 8.23
C THR A 247 14.51 12.75 9.04
N GLU A 248 14.37 13.93 8.42
CA GLU A 248 13.76 15.11 9.04
C GLU A 248 12.23 15.08 9.02
N GLY A 249 11.63 14.09 8.34
CA GLY A 249 10.18 13.96 8.22
C GLY A 249 9.53 15.09 7.41
N GLN A 250 10.25 15.71 6.50
CA GLN A 250 9.78 16.83 5.67
C GLN A 250 8.95 16.33 4.48
N PHE A 251 7.91 15.55 4.76
CA PHE A 251 7.03 15.03 3.73
C PHE A 251 6.03 16.10 3.25
N GLN A 252 5.79 16.10 1.95
CA GLN A 252 4.80 16.94 1.28
C GLN A 252 3.99 16.07 0.32
N ALA A 253 2.95 15.45 0.83
CA ALA A 253 2.16 14.48 0.09
C ALA A 253 1.46 15.11 -1.11
N VAL A 254 1.50 14.41 -2.25
CA VAL A 254 0.85 14.84 -3.50
C VAL A 254 0.02 13.72 -4.11
N LEU A 255 -1.02 14.10 -4.86
CA LEU A 255 -1.66 13.24 -5.84
C LEU A 255 -1.14 13.59 -7.23
N LEU A 256 -1.08 12.60 -8.11
CA LEU A 256 -0.65 12.79 -9.50
C LEU A 256 -1.89 12.83 -10.38
N HIS A 257 -2.19 13.99 -10.94
CA HIS A 257 -3.35 14.24 -11.78
C HIS A 257 -2.91 14.67 -13.17
N GLN A 258 -3.53 14.12 -14.21
CA GLN A 258 -3.25 14.55 -15.59
C GLN A 258 -4.20 15.65 -16.00
N ALA A 259 -3.66 16.76 -16.46
CA ALA A 259 -4.45 17.87 -16.98
C ALA A 259 -5.46 17.41 -18.05
N GLY A 260 -6.69 17.90 -17.96
CA GLY A 260 -7.77 17.52 -18.87
C GLY A 260 -8.53 16.25 -18.53
N GLN A 261 -8.10 15.48 -17.54
CA GLN A 261 -8.91 14.39 -16.97
C GLN A 261 -9.88 14.92 -15.90
N PRO A 262 -10.98 14.20 -15.59
CA PRO A 262 -11.84 14.54 -14.45
C PRO A 262 -11.04 14.67 -13.16
N GLN A 263 -11.40 15.63 -12.30
CA GLN A 263 -10.64 15.98 -11.08
C GLN A 263 -10.49 14.81 -10.08
N ASP A 264 -11.31 13.79 -10.19
CA ASP A 264 -11.29 12.58 -9.38
C ASP A 264 -10.46 11.44 -9.99
N VAL A 265 -9.80 11.66 -11.18
CA VAL A 265 -8.98 10.66 -11.87
C VAL A 265 -7.51 10.87 -11.58
N TYR A 266 -7.01 10.24 -10.52
CA TYR A 266 -5.60 10.28 -10.17
C TYR A 266 -4.83 9.09 -10.73
N GLN A 267 -3.61 9.35 -11.23
CA GLN A 267 -2.67 8.31 -11.69
C GLN A 267 -1.91 7.65 -10.54
N GLY A 268 -1.77 8.35 -9.42
CA GLY A 268 -1.04 7.87 -8.25
C GLY A 268 -0.95 8.90 -7.14
N PHE A 269 -0.18 8.54 -6.13
CA PHE A 269 0.15 9.38 -4.97
C PHE A 269 1.63 9.23 -4.64
N TYR A 270 2.22 10.22 -3.96
CA TYR A 270 3.57 10.12 -3.45
C TYR A 270 3.75 11.03 -2.22
N PRO A 271 4.65 10.72 -1.27
CA PRO A 271 4.85 11.56 -0.09
C PRO A 271 5.72 12.80 -0.34
N LEU A 272 6.19 13.01 -1.57
CA LEU A 272 6.97 14.16 -2.02
C LEU A 272 6.55 14.56 -3.44
N PRO A 273 6.64 15.86 -3.80
CA PRO A 273 6.51 16.29 -5.18
C PRO A 273 7.57 15.64 -6.08
N LEU A 274 7.12 15.13 -7.23
CA LEU A 274 7.97 14.43 -8.18
C LEU A 274 8.37 15.35 -9.34
N GLN A 275 9.65 15.73 -9.42
CA GLN A 275 10.19 16.50 -10.55
C GLN A 275 10.15 15.67 -11.84
N SER A 276 10.36 14.36 -11.74
CA SER A 276 10.23 13.42 -12.87
C SER A 276 8.83 13.33 -13.46
N LYS A 277 7.82 13.90 -12.79
CA LYS A 277 6.42 13.97 -13.20
C LYS A 277 5.91 15.41 -13.31
N ALA A 278 6.79 16.36 -13.65
CA ALA A 278 6.44 17.78 -13.80
C ALA A 278 5.36 18.06 -14.87
N ASN A 279 5.11 17.10 -15.76
CA ASN A 279 4.00 17.14 -16.71
C ASN A 279 2.62 16.84 -16.11
N LEU A 280 2.57 16.40 -14.85
CA LEU A 280 1.34 16.16 -14.10
C LEU A 280 1.10 17.29 -13.10
N GLU A 281 -0.17 17.60 -12.89
CA GLU A 281 -0.58 18.41 -11.74
C GLU A 281 -0.36 17.61 -10.47
N GLN A 282 0.16 18.29 -9.43
CA GLN A 282 0.51 17.65 -8.17
C GLN A 282 -0.13 18.40 -6.99
N PRO A 283 -1.48 18.30 -6.83
CA PRO A 283 -2.15 18.89 -5.68
C PRO A 283 -1.57 18.32 -4.38
N GLN A 284 -1.28 19.26 -3.45
CA GLN A 284 -0.62 18.95 -2.18
C GLN A 284 -1.62 18.72 -1.06
N PHE A 285 -1.26 17.87 -0.12
CA PHE A 285 -2.06 17.51 1.05
C PHE A 285 -1.25 17.68 2.33
N ALA A 286 -1.92 17.94 3.43
CA ALA A 286 -1.27 18.12 4.73
C ALA A 286 -0.62 16.85 5.28
N SER A 287 -1.06 15.66 4.83
CA SER A 287 -0.47 14.37 5.19
C SER A 287 -0.64 13.35 4.05
N LEU A 288 0.17 12.30 4.08
CA LEU A 288 0.00 11.19 3.13
C LEU A 288 -1.36 10.50 3.34
N SER A 289 -1.79 10.37 4.57
CA SER A 289 -3.10 9.77 4.90
C SER A 289 -4.27 10.50 4.25
N GLN A 290 -4.25 11.83 4.23
CA GLN A 290 -5.26 12.62 3.51
C GLN A 290 -5.22 12.39 2.00
N ALA A 291 -4.03 12.40 1.41
CA ALA A 291 -3.87 12.12 -0.03
C ALA A 291 -4.40 10.71 -0.37
N LEU A 292 -4.10 9.72 0.46
CA LEU A 292 -4.58 8.35 0.29
C LEU A 292 -6.10 8.24 0.42
N ASP A 293 -6.72 8.93 1.38
CA ASP A 293 -8.18 8.96 1.52
C ASP A 293 -8.82 9.49 0.24
N HIS A 294 -8.36 10.62 -0.28
CA HIS A 294 -8.86 11.17 -1.55
C HIS A 294 -8.64 10.22 -2.73
N PHE A 295 -7.46 9.62 -2.84
CA PHE A 295 -7.13 8.71 -3.92
C PHE A 295 -8.02 7.46 -3.92
N TYR A 296 -8.16 6.80 -2.77
CA TYR A 296 -8.91 5.54 -2.67
C TYR A 296 -10.41 5.78 -2.71
N GLN A 297 -10.91 6.87 -2.13
CA GLN A 297 -12.33 7.24 -2.22
C GLN A 297 -12.72 7.47 -3.69
N ALA A 298 -12.00 8.31 -4.41
CA ALA A 298 -12.27 8.57 -5.83
C ALA A 298 -12.22 7.27 -6.67
N ARG A 299 -11.30 6.35 -6.32
CA ARG A 299 -11.21 5.04 -6.98
C ARG A 299 -12.39 4.13 -6.66
N GLU A 300 -12.84 4.09 -5.40
CA GLU A 300 -13.98 3.28 -4.96
C GLU A 300 -15.28 3.79 -5.58
N GLU A 301 -15.52 5.10 -5.59
CA GLU A 301 -16.70 5.72 -6.21
C GLU A 301 -16.77 5.40 -7.72
N ARG A 302 -15.66 5.54 -8.43
CA ARG A 302 -15.59 5.17 -9.86
C ARG A 302 -15.83 3.68 -10.09
N GLN A 303 -15.29 2.82 -9.24
CA GLN A 303 -15.50 1.38 -9.35
C GLN A 303 -16.96 1.00 -9.06
N ALA A 304 -17.59 1.64 -8.06
CA ALA A 304 -19.00 1.46 -7.75
C ALA A 304 -19.89 1.92 -8.94
N PHE A 305 -19.60 3.09 -9.49
CA PHE A 305 -20.29 3.60 -10.68
C PHE A 305 -20.12 2.66 -11.88
N ALA A 306 -18.91 2.22 -12.18
CA ALA A 306 -18.65 1.29 -13.28
C ALA A 306 -19.32 -0.08 -13.09
N ASN A 307 -19.44 -0.55 -11.85
CA ASN A 307 -20.15 -1.80 -11.54
C ASN A 307 -21.66 -1.64 -11.74
N GLU A 308 -22.23 -0.53 -11.28
CA GLU A 308 -23.67 -0.27 -11.45
C GLU A 308 -24.01 -0.04 -12.93
N HIS A 309 -23.20 0.71 -13.66
CA HIS A 309 -23.36 0.87 -15.10
C HIS A 309 -23.36 -0.47 -15.85
N ARG A 310 -22.40 -1.37 -15.52
CA ARG A 310 -22.36 -2.71 -16.11
C ARG A 310 -23.59 -3.55 -15.76
N ARG A 311 -24.09 -3.40 -14.52
CA ARG A 311 -25.32 -4.09 -14.08
C ARG A 311 -26.53 -3.62 -14.88
N LEU A 312 -26.69 -2.31 -15.03
CA LEU A 312 -27.81 -1.72 -15.79
C LEU A 312 -27.72 -2.07 -17.28
N ALA A 313 -26.53 -1.99 -17.88
CA ALA A 313 -26.31 -2.37 -19.27
C ALA A 313 -26.75 -3.84 -19.52
N LYS A 314 -26.35 -4.77 -18.65
CA LYS A 314 -26.78 -6.18 -18.75
C LYS A 314 -28.30 -6.37 -18.64
N LEU A 315 -28.99 -5.56 -17.82
CA LEU A 315 -30.45 -5.60 -17.70
C LEU A 315 -31.12 -5.10 -18.99
N VAL A 316 -30.59 -4.00 -19.55
CA VAL A 316 -31.09 -3.45 -20.83
C VAL A 316 -30.88 -4.44 -21.97
N ASP A 317 -29.69 -5.02 -22.11
CA ASP A 317 -29.38 -6.02 -23.13
C ASP A 317 -30.30 -7.26 -23.02
N LYS A 318 -30.55 -7.71 -21.79
CA LYS A 318 -31.48 -8.85 -21.56
C LYS A 318 -32.89 -8.54 -21.99
N GLU A 319 -33.39 -7.35 -21.68
CA GLU A 319 -34.75 -6.94 -22.04
C GLU A 319 -34.88 -6.69 -23.55
N GLU A 320 -33.84 -6.08 -24.18
CA GLU A 320 -33.78 -5.95 -25.64
C GLU A 320 -33.83 -7.30 -26.33
N GLN A 321 -33.03 -8.27 -25.88
CA GLN A 321 -33.06 -9.63 -26.45
C GLN A 321 -34.43 -10.30 -26.27
N ARG A 322 -35.11 -10.08 -25.13
CA ARG A 322 -36.46 -10.60 -24.87
C ARG A 322 -37.45 -9.99 -25.85
N LEU A 323 -37.41 -8.67 -26.02
CA LEU A 323 -38.30 -7.96 -26.93
C LEU A 323 -38.08 -8.35 -28.39
N ARG A 324 -36.81 -8.46 -28.83
CA ARG A 324 -36.47 -8.94 -30.19
C ARG A 324 -36.99 -10.34 -30.47
N LYS A 325 -36.91 -11.26 -29.49
CA LYS A 325 -37.49 -12.61 -29.61
C LYS A 325 -39.01 -12.56 -29.72
N LYS A 326 -39.67 -11.69 -28.95
CA LYS A 326 -41.12 -11.53 -28.97
C LYS A 326 -41.58 -10.96 -30.33
N ILE A 327 -40.93 -9.94 -30.84
CA ILE A 327 -41.21 -9.35 -32.15
C ILE A 327 -41.09 -10.42 -33.26
N LYS A 328 -39.99 -11.18 -33.26
CA LYS A 328 -39.75 -12.24 -34.25
C LYS A 328 -40.85 -13.33 -34.17
N LEU A 329 -41.35 -13.66 -33.02
CA LEU A 329 -42.44 -14.61 -32.84
C LEU A 329 -43.75 -14.04 -33.44
N GLU A 330 -44.10 -12.80 -33.09
CA GLU A 330 -45.28 -12.11 -33.61
C GLU A 330 -45.21 -11.90 -35.13
N GLU A 331 -44.04 -11.64 -35.71
CA GLU A 331 -43.82 -11.57 -37.15
C GLU A 331 -44.09 -12.92 -37.82
N THR A 332 -43.59 -14.04 -37.24
CA THR A 332 -43.86 -15.39 -37.78
C THR A 332 -45.32 -15.78 -37.67
N ASP A 333 -46.03 -15.41 -36.62
CA ASP A 333 -47.45 -15.66 -36.41
C ASP A 333 -48.29 -14.86 -37.41
N LEU A 334 -47.94 -13.61 -37.73
CA LEU A 334 -48.55 -12.76 -38.73
C LEU A 334 -48.39 -13.33 -40.16
N GLU A 335 -47.14 -13.81 -40.49
CA GLU A 335 -46.89 -14.46 -41.78
C GLU A 335 -47.70 -15.76 -41.97
N ALA A 336 -47.84 -16.54 -40.88
CA ALA A 336 -48.66 -17.76 -40.91
C ALA A 336 -50.15 -17.45 -41.11
N ALA A 337 -50.73 -16.48 -40.39
CA ALA A 337 -52.12 -16.05 -40.56
C ALA A 337 -52.42 -15.48 -41.96
N GLY A 338 -51.48 -14.68 -42.52
CA GLY A 338 -51.62 -14.16 -43.90
C GLY A 338 -51.54 -15.22 -45.00
N ASN A 339 -51.02 -16.41 -44.74
CA ASN A 339 -50.98 -17.54 -45.67
C ASN A 339 -52.24 -18.44 -45.55
N GLU A 340 -52.99 -18.38 -44.43
CA GLU A 340 -54.24 -19.11 -44.26
C GLU A 340 -55.44 -18.38 -44.91
N GLU A 341 -55.30 -17.07 -45.22
CA GLU A 341 -56.37 -16.28 -45.89
C GLU A 341 -56.26 -16.31 -47.45
N LYS A 342 -55.29 -17.00 -48.01
CA LYS A 342 -55.14 -17.20 -49.48
C LYS A 342 -55.55 -18.63 -49.87
#